data_c1e1baefa86ffcb99107c04dd4f889a3
#
_entry.id   c1e1baefa86ffcb99107c04dd4f889a3
#
_cell.length_a   1.000
_cell.length_b   1.000
_cell.length_c   1.000
_cell.angle_alpha   90.00
_cell.angle_beta   90.00
_cell.angle_gamma   90.00
#
_symmetry.space_group_name_H-M   'P 1'
#
loop_
_entity.id
_entity.type
_entity.pdbx_description
1 polymer ?
#
loop_
_entity_poly.entity_id
_entity_poly.type
_entity_poly.pdbx_seq_one_letter_code
_entity_poly.pdbx_strand_id
1 'polypeptide(L)'
;QGYSSAASDVYKRQVQESFRKMADAGLKNVVMEVSSQALMLHRTSGFEFDYGIFTNLAEDHIGENEHKDMDDYIHCKSLLFKQCKQGIVNGDDDYVERIIKDHTCAIETYGMKDTNDVYAENITRIQEPGYLGVAYDLKGKQEYNVHVDIPGDFTVYNSLAAISLCRHMGIVKEDVLSALNTIQVKGRLEIIKTPGDYTLMIDYAHNAMSLESLLTTIRKYNPKKIYCLFGCGGNRAKARRYEMGEVSSKLADLTVVTSDNPRNEEPMDIINDILIGVHKADGEYVTIPDRKEAIKYCMEHAGAGDIVILAGKGHEDYQEIKGVKHHMDERDLIQEIIEGR
;
A
#
# COMPACT_ATOMS: atom_id res chain seq x y z
N GLN A 1 -15.65 22.20 19.82
CA GLN A 1 -16.24 21.13 20.67
C GLN A 1 -17.59 20.69 20.12
N GLY A 2 -17.67 19.84 19.20
CA GLY A 2 -18.96 19.43 18.67
C GLY A 2 -18.92 18.24 17.74
N TYR A 3 -17.84 17.49 17.71
CA TYR A 3 -17.91 16.17 17.12
C TYR A 3 -18.59 15.27 18.11
N SER A 4 -19.82 15.12 17.88
CA SER A 4 -20.85 14.52 18.67
C SER A 4 -20.34 13.24 19.34
N SER A 5 -20.36 13.21 20.66
CA SER A 5 -20.30 11.99 21.45
C SER A 5 -21.20 10.90 20.86
N ALA A 6 -22.34 11.26 20.28
CA ALA A 6 -23.27 10.37 19.60
C ALA A 6 -22.65 9.64 18.39
N ALA A 7 -21.90 10.33 17.52
CA ALA A 7 -21.24 9.63 16.38
C ALA A 7 -20.15 8.68 16.88
N SER A 8 -19.35 9.09 17.86
CA SER A 8 -18.35 8.21 18.47
C SER A 8 -18.99 6.97 19.14
N ASP A 9 -20.14 7.13 19.80
CA ASP A 9 -20.85 6.02 20.44
C ASP A 9 -21.48 5.06 19.44
N VAL A 10 -21.94 5.55 18.28
CA VAL A 10 -22.38 4.70 17.17
C VAL A 10 -21.23 3.83 16.66
N TYR A 11 -20.04 4.41 16.43
CA TYR A 11 -18.86 3.65 16.02
C TYR A 11 -18.42 2.62 17.06
N LYS A 12 -18.39 2.95 18.34
CA LYS A 12 -18.09 2.00 19.42
C LYS A 12 -19.05 0.82 19.40
N ARG A 13 -20.34 1.09 19.24
CA ARG A 13 -21.37 0.04 19.16
C ARG A 13 -21.16 -0.84 17.95
N GLN A 14 -20.88 -0.28 16.76
CA GLN A 14 -20.61 -1.03 15.55
C GLN A 14 -19.40 -1.96 15.68
N VAL A 15 -18.31 -1.50 16.33
CA VAL A 15 -17.12 -2.32 16.60
C VAL A 15 -17.49 -3.49 17.52
N GLN A 16 -18.22 -3.25 18.62
CA GLN A 16 -18.65 -4.30 19.54
C GLN A 16 -19.61 -5.31 18.87
N GLU A 17 -20.55 -4.83 18.06
CA GLU A 17 -21.46 -5.70 17.28
C GLU A 17 -20.70 -6.55 16.26
N SER A 18 -19.64 -5.98 15.63
CA SER A 18 -18.78 -6.70 14.71
C SER A 18 -17.98 -7.79 15.44
N PHE A 19 -17.38 -7.48 16.59
CA PHE A 19 -16.67 -8.46 17.40
C PHE A 19 -17.61 -9.60 17.85
N ARG A 20 -18.83 -9.27 18.23
CA ARG A 20 -19.83 -10.29 18.61
C ARG A 20 -20.14 -11.22 17.44
N LYS A 21 -20.40 -10.68 16.26
CA LYS A 21 -20.64 -11.48 15.03
C LYS A 21 -19.44 -12.36 14.68
N MET A 22 -18.22 -11.83 14.79
CA MET A 22 -17.00 -12.59 14.55
C MET A 22 -16.84 -13.74 15.55
N ALA A 23 -17.08 -13.47 16.84
CA ALA A 23 -17.04 -14.50 17.88
C ALA A 23 -18.10 -15.59 17.68
N ASP A 24 -19.34 -15.20 17.34
CA ASP A 24 -20.43 -16.13 17.04
C ASP A 24 -20.14 -16.98 15.79
N ALA A 25 -19.36 -16.45 14.82
CA ALA A 25 -18.86 -17.17 13.66
C ALA A 25 -17.62 -18.06 13.97
N GLY A 26 -17.14 -18.10 15.22
CA GLY A 26 -16.03 -18.92 15.65
C GLY A 26 -14.64 -18.38 15.29
N LEU A 27 -14.52 -17.10 14.91
CA LEU A 27 -13.23 -16.47 14.64
C LEU A 27 -12.45 -16.32 15.95
N LYS A 28 -11.18 -16.72 15.93
CA LYS A 28 -10.30 -16.70 17.11
C LYS A 28 -9.45 -15.45 17.18
N ASN A 29 -9.10 -14.86 16.05
CA ASN A 29 -8.25 -13.70 15.95
C ASN A 29 -8.91 -12.63 15.07
N VAL A 30 -8.68 -11.36 15.42
CA VAL A 30 -9.15 -10.20 14.65
C VAL A 30 -7.97 -9.26 14.46
N VAL A 31 -7.72 -8.87 13.22
CA VAL A 31 -6.78 -7.80 12.88
C VAL A 31 -7.58 -6.56 12.54
N MET A 32 -7.26 -5.44 13.17
CA MET A 32 -7.99 -4.20 13.03
C MET A 32 -7.03 -3.04 12.72
N GLU A 33 -7.32 -2.27 11.69
CA GLU A 33 -6.66 -1.00 11.46
C GLU A 33 -7.22 0.06 12.41
N VAL A 34 -6.33 0.72 13.16
CA VAL A 34 -6.70 1.72 14.17
C VAL A 34 -6.13 3.08 13.79
N SER A 35 -6.99 3.98 13.33
CA SER A 35 -6.59 5.35 13.03
C SER A 35 -6.34 6.17 14.30
N SER A 36 -5.46 7.18 14.21
CA SER A 36 -5.22 8.13 15.30
C SER A 36 -6.50 8.83 15.74
N GLN A 37 -7.40 9.16 14.81
CA GLN A 37 -8.71 9.72 15.12
C GLN A 37 -9.61 8.74 15.87
N ALA A 38 -9.53 7.43 15.59
CA ALA A 38 -10.29 6.44 16.34
C ALA A 38 -9.86 6.38 17.81
N LEU A 39 -8.57 6.52 18.07
CA LEU A 39 -8.02 6.62 19.44
C LEU A 39 -8.43 7.94 20.10
N MET A 40 -8.24 9.07 19.42
CA MET A 40 -8.63 10.40 19.90
C MET A 40 -10.12 10.47 20.28
N LEU A 41 -10.98 9.90 19.48
CA LEU A 41 -12.43 9.88 19.70
C LEU A 41 -12.90 8.70 20.55
N HIS A 42 -11.99 7.98 21.19
CA HIS A 42 -12.29 6.83 22.04
C HIS A 42 -13.15 5.74 21.40
N ARG A 43 -13.07 5.57 20.06
CA ARG A 43 -13.85 4.56 19.33
C ARG A 43 -13.46 3.13 19.67
N THR A 44 -12.24 2.93 20.19
CA THR A 44 -11.70 1.65 20.63
C THR A 44 -11.85 1.42 22.14
N SER A 45 -12.52 2.32 22.89
CA SER A 45 -12.69 2.16 24.33
C SER A 45 -13.60 0.97 24.68
N GLY A 46 -13.27 0.29 25.79
CA GLY A 46 -14.07 -0.81 26.34
C GLY A 46 -13.50 -2.22 26.05
N PHE A 47 -12.36 -2.31 25.38
CA PHE A 47 -11.58 -3.54 25.22
C PHE A 47 -10.08 -3.21 25.21
N GLU A 48 -9.26 -4.22 25.39
CA GLU A 48 -7.81 -4.15 25.32
C GLU A 48 -7.33 -5.01 24.15
N PHE A 49 -6.36 -4.52 23.39
CA PHE A 49 -5.72 -5.30 22.34
C PHE A 49 -4.67 -6.26 22.97
N ASP A 50 -4.57 -7.49 22.47
CA ASP A 50 -3.45 -8.35 22.84
C ASP A 50 -2.13 -7.79 22.28
N TYR A 51 -2.18 -7.25 21.06
CA TYR A 51 -1.03 -6.68 20.36
C TYR A 51 -1.37 -5.33 19.74
N GLY A 52 -0.47 -4.36 19.91
CA GLY A 52 -0.49 -3.07 19.22
C GLY A 52 0.72 -2.97 18.31
N ILE A 53 0.49 -2.70 17.00
CA ILE A 53 1.57 -2.60 16.03
C ILE A 53 1.69 -1.15 15.55
N PHE A 54 2.91 -0.59 15.60
CA PHE A 54 3.25 0.70 15.01
C PHE A 54 4.19 0.49 13.83
N THR A 55 3.76 0.90 12.65
CA THR A 55 4.51 0.71 11.41
C THR A 55 5.38 1.91 11.05
N ASN A 56 4.79 3.08 10.96
CA ASN A 56 5.46 4.34 10.65
C ASN A 56 4.58 5.55 10.92
N LEU A 57 5.21 6.73 10.91
CA LEU A 57 4.52 8.01 10.95
C LEU A 57 5.18 8.99 9.96
N ALA A 58 4.36 9.63 9.15
CA ALA A 58 4.75 10.75 8.31
C ALA A 58 3.83 11.93 8.56
N GLU A 59 4.27 13.13 8.20
CA GLU A 59 3.46 14.35 8.31
C GLU A 59 2.25 14.24 7.37
N ASP A 60 1.09 13.94 7.93
CA ASP A 60 -0.18 13.78 7.27
C ASP A 60 -1.31 14.00 8.28
N HIS A 61 -2.55 14.09 7.82
CA HIS A 61 -3.71 14.24 8.72
C HIS A 61 -3.64 15.45 9.66
N ILE A 62 -3.00 16.56 9.23
CA ILE A 62 -2.97 17.82 9.94
C ILE A 62 -3.82 18.84 9.20
N GLY A 63 -4.89 19.32 9.84
CA GLY A 63 -5.83 20.24 9.19
C GLY A 63 -7.05 20.58 10.05
N GLU A 64 -7.94 21.38 9.52
CA GLU A 64 -9.10 21.96 10.22
C GLU A 64 -10.03 20.90 10.87
N ASN A 65 -10.15 19.71 10.24
CA ASN A 65 -11.00 18.61 10.71
C ASN A 65 -10.19 17.35 11.08
N GLU A 66 -8.91 17.50 11.28
CA GLU A 66 -7.95 16.44 11.58
C GLU A 66 -7.17 16.77 12.85
N HIS A 67 -5.89 16.39 12.94
CA HIS A 67 -5.05 16.79 14.06
C HIS A 67 -4.62 18.24 13.92
N LYS A 68 -4.51 18.95 15.04
CA LYS A 68 -4.10 20.36 15.05
C LYS A 68 -2.63 20.55 14.66
N ASP A 69 -1.78 19.59 15.01
CA ASP A 69 -0.34 19.59 14.75
C ASP A 69 0.23 18.16 14.89
N MET A 70 1.52 17.99 14.58
CA MET A 70 2.23 16.71 14.73
C MET A 70 2.27 16.21 16.17
N ASP A 71 2.31 17.08 17.17
CA ASP A 71 2.35 16.69 18.58
C ASP A 71 1.03 16.02 18.98
N ASP A 72 -0.09 16.58 18.54
CA ASP A 72 -1.42 15.99 18.72
C ASP A 72 -1.55 14.65 18.00
N TYR A 73 -1.06 14.56 16.76
CA TYR A 73 -1.07 13.34 15.97
C TYR A 73 -0.27 12.21 16.63
N ILE A 74 0.96 12.51 17.08
CA ILE A 74 1.82 11.56 17.80
C ILE A 74 1.16 11.14 19.11
N HIS A 75 0.62 12.10 19.90
CA HIS A 75 -0.08 11.82 21.13
C HIS A 75 -1.25 10.86 20.90
N CYS A 76 -2.09 11.12 19.90
CA CYS A 76 -3.23 10.25 19.61
C CYS A 76 -2.80 8.83 19.20
N LYS A 77 -1.75 8.68 18.36
CA LYS A 77 -1.22 7.35 18.01
C LYS A 77 -0.63 6.62 19.23
N SER A 78 0.01 7.34 20.16
CA SER A 78 0.61 6.75 21.38
C SER A 78 -0.41 6.08 22.31
N LEU A 79 -1.68 6.49 22.24
CA LEU A 79 -2.75 5.91 23.05
C LEU A 79 -2.95 4.41 22.83
N LEU A 80 -2.56 3.88 21.64
CA LEU A 80 -2.59 2.45 21.37
C LEU A 80 -1.75 1.66 22.40
N PHE A 81 -0.58 2.19 22.77
CA PHE A 81 0.37 1.53 23.69
C PHE A 81 0.00 1.68 25.18
N LYS A 82 -1.13 2.35 25.46
CA LYS A 82 -1.82 2.32 26.74
C LYS A 82 -3.03 1.38 26.75
N GLN A 83 -3.39 0.84 25.58
CA GLN A 83 -4.56 0.00 25.37
C GLN A 83 -4.21 -1.39 24.79
N CYS A 84 -2.94 -1.79 24.83
CA CYS A 84 -2.51 -3.12 24.42
C CYS A 84 -1.60 -3.77 25.47
N LYS A 85 -1.51 -5.11 25.45
CA LYS A 85 -0.65 -5.89 26.36
C LYS A 85 0.80 -5.93 25.86
N GLN A 86 0.99 -6.02 24.55
CA GLN A 86 2.30 -6.08 23.89
C GLN A 86 2.32 -5.08 22.73
N GLY A 87 3.28 -4.17 22.73
CA GLY A 87 3.60 -3.29 21.61
C GLY A 87 4.69 -3.88 20.73
N ILE A 88 4.50 -3.84 19.42
CA ILE A 88 5.47 -4.21 18.37
C ILE A 88 5.68 -2.96 17.53
N VAL A 89 6.87 -2.35 17.60
CA VAL A 89 7.08 -1.01 17.07
C VAL A 89 8.25 -0.95 16.10
N ASN A 90 8.12 -0.21 15.02
CA ASN A 90 9.21 0.10 14.13
C ASN A 90 10.20 1.04 14.85
N GLY A 91 11.33 0.48 15.30
CA GLY A 91 12.35 1.24 16.02
C GLY A 91 13.23 2.11 15.13
N ASP A 92 13.08 2.05 13.81
CA ASP A 92 13.79 2.91 12.88
C ASP A 92 13.03 4.20 12.55
N ASP A 93 11.76 4.29 12.95
CA ASP A 93 10.93 5.48 12.73
C ASP A 93 11.37 6.62 13.65
N ASP A 94 11.50 7.82 13.09
CA ASP A 94 12.02 9.00 13.81
C ASP A 94 11.12 9.43 14.99
N TYR A 95 9.87 9.02 15.00
CA TYR A 95 8.90 9.37 16.06
C TYR A 95 8.70 8.26 17.10
N VAL A 96 9.34 7.09 16.96
CA VAL A 96 9.09 5.93 17.81
C VAL A 96 9.27 6.24 19.29
N GLU A 97 10.32 6.94 19.70
CA GLU A 97 10.58 7.31 21.10
C GLU A 97 9.44 8.14 21.69
N ARG A 98 8.83 9.01 20.90
CA ARG A 98 7.70 9.83 21.30
C ARG A 98 6.39 9.03 21.37
N ILE A 99 6.22 8.09 20.44
CA ILE A 99 5.05 7.20 20.37
C ILE A 99 5.00 6.29 21.59
N ILE A 100 6.14 5.75 22.03
CA ILE A 100 6.18 4.82 23.18
C ILE A 100 6.49 5.50 24.53
N LYS A 101 6.69 6.82 24.57
CA LYS A 101 7.13 7.55 25.78
C LYS A 101 6.35 7.20 27.04
N ASP A 102 5.02 7.10 26.94
CA ASP A 102 4.12 6.88 28.08
C ASP A 102 3.40 5.52 27.97
N HIS A 103 4.03 4.53 27.34
CA HIS A 103 3.46 3.19 27.20
C HIS A 103 3.27 2.49 28.55
N THR A 104 2.30 1.60 28.63
CA THR A 104 2.05 0.76 29.82
C THR A 104 2.20 -0.73 29.54
N CYS A 105 2.41 -1.11 28.28
CA CYS A 105 2.61 -2.47 27.82
C CYS A 105 4.10 -2.83 27.70
N ALA A 106 4.41 -4.09 27.49
CA ALA A 106 5.75 -4.50 27.05
C ALA A 106 5.99 -4.01 25.62
N ILE A 107 7.22 -3.61 25.29
CA ILE A 107 7.58 -3.14 23.95
C ILE A 107 8.63 -4.08 23.35
N GLU A 108 8.46 -4.39 22.07
CA GLU A 108 9.44 -5.01 21.21
C GLU A 108 9.65 -4.15 19.97
N THR A 109 10.90 -3.91 19.63
CA THR A 109 11.28 -3.12 18.44
C THR A 109 11.62 -4.01 17.26
N TYR A 110 11.25 -3.58 16.06
CA TYR A 110 11.70 -4.19 14.81
C TYR A 110 12.20 -3.13 13.85
N GLY A 111 13.10 -3.50 12.93
CA GLY A 111 13.64 -2.57 11.94
C GLY A 111 14.79 -3.14 11.14
N MET A 112 15.51 -2.26 10.44
CA MET A 112 16.73 -2.64 9.68
C MET A 112 18.02 -2.31 10.45
N LYS A 113 17.93 -1.54 11.55
CA LYS A 113 19.10 -1.25 12.41
C LYS A 113 19.26 -2.38 13.43
N ASP A 114 20.51 -2.76 13.71
CA ASP A 114 20.90 -3.80 14.68
C ASP A 114 20.63 -3.42 16.14
N THR A 115 20.19 -2.21 16.38
CA THR A 115 19.70 -1.74 17.68
C THR A 115 18.32 -2.22 18.04
N ASN A 116 17.57 -2.80 17.07
CA ASN A 116 16.25 -3.36 17.29
C ASN A 116 16.30 -4.78 17.87
N ASP A 117 15.25 -5.17 18.57
CA ASP A 117 15.08 -6.54 19.10
C ASP A 117 15.01 -7.60 18.00
N VAL A 118 14.39 -7.25 16.87
CA VAL A 118 14.24 -8.07 15.65
C VAL A 118 14.62 -7.21 14.46
N TYR A 119 15.62 -7.62 13.67
CA TYR A 119 16.08 -6.79 12.57
C TYR A 119 16.47 -7.59 11.33
N ALA A 120 16.51 -6.91 10.19
CA ALA A 120 16.92 -7.47 8.92
C ALA A 120 18.33 -6.98 8.53
N GLU A 121 19.20 -7.90 8.13
CA GLU A 121 20.49 -7.59 7.49
C GLU A 121 20.63 -8.30 6.15
N ASN A 122 21.65 -7.97 5.36
CA ASN A 122 21.94 -8.57 4.05
C ASN A 122 20.73 -8.55 3.10
N ILE A 123 20.01 -7.41 3.08
CA ILE A 123 18.79 -7.27 2.27
C ILE A 123 19.16 -7.30 0.78
N THR A 124 18.54 -8.21 0.04
CA THR A 124 18.71 -8.38 -1.40
C THR A 124 17.37 -8.25 -2.12
N ARG A 125 17.40 -7.62 -3.31
CA ARG A 125 16.25 -7.54 -4.20
C ARG A 125 16.33 -8.63 -5.23
N ILE A 126 15.25 -9.39 -5.38
CA ILE A 126 15.18 -10.52 -6.32
C ILE A 126 14.37 -10.07 -7.51
N GLN A 127 14.93 -10.25 -8.70
CA GLN A 127 14.27 -9.99 -9.97
C GLN A 127 14.46 -11.19 -10.89
N GLU A 128 13.37 -11.80 -11.27
CA GLU A 128 13.29 -12.87 -12.29
C GLU A 128 12.13 -12.55 -13.22
N PRO A 129 12.06 -13.15 -14.43
CA PRO A 129 10.91 -12.95 -15.32
C PRO A 129 9.59 -13.26 -14.63
N GLY A 130 8.68 -12.27 -14.56
CA GLY A 130 7.39 -12.41 -13.91
C GLY A 130 7.43 -12.50 -12.36
N TYR A 131 8.55 -12.14 -11.75
CA TYR A 131 8.74 -12.21 -10.31
C TYR A 131 9.60 -11.07 -9.76
N LEU A 132 9.17 -10.43 -8.69
CA LEU A 132 9.95 -9.48 -7.90
C LEU A 132 9.71 -9.76 -6.42
N GLY A 133 10.79 -9.73 -5.63
CA GLY A 133 10.69 -9.95 -4.19
C GLY A 133 11.86 -9.35 -3.43
N VAL A 134 11.90 -9.60 -2.13
CA VAL A 134 13.02 -9.26 -1.25
C VAL A 134 13.43 -10.49 -0.45
N ALA A 135 14.72 -10.63 -0.19
CA ALA A 135 15.24 -11.60 0.76
C ALA A 135 16.17 -10.90 1.74
N TYR A 136 16.25 -11.41 2.96
CA TYR A 136 17.11 -10.88 4.01
C TYR A 136 17.40 -11.94 5.09
N ASP A 137 18.44 -11.68 5.88
CA ASP A 137 18.72 -12.42 7.07
C ASP A 137 18.01 -11.79 8.26
N LEU A 138 17.07 -12.51 8.86
CA LEU A 138 16.46 -12.12 10.13
C LEU A 138 17.43 -12.36 11.27
N LYS A 139 17.59 -11.39 12.16
CA LYS A 139 18.47 -11.39 13.32
C LYS A 139 17.77 -10.90 14.59
N GLY A 140 18.45 -11.06 15.72
CA GLY A 140 17.97 -10.67 17.05
C GLY A 140 17.25 -11.81 17.76
N LYS A 141 15.99 -11.65 18.14
CA LYS A 141 15.23 -12.66 18.89
C LYS A 141 14.98 -13.98 18.14
N GLN A 142 15.16 -13.99 16.82
CA GLN A 142 15.15 -15.19 15.97
C GLN A 142 16.17 -15.01 14.85
N GLU A 143 16.72 -16.13 14.33
CA GLU A 143 17.70 -16.09 13.25
C GLU A 143 17.34 -17.10 12.16
N TYR A 144 17.04 -16.62 10.95
CA TYR A 144 16.83 -17.41 9.74
C TYR A 144 16.74 -16.51 8.49
N ASN A 145 16.87 -17.11 7.31
CA ASN A 145 16.66 -16.39 6.07
C ASN A 145 15.17 -16.22 5.81
N VAL A 146 14.79 -15.05 5.34
CA VAL A 146 13.41 -14.69 4.97
C VAL A 146 13.37 -14.32 3.49
N HIS A 147 12.31 -14.76 2.83
CA HIS A 147 11.98 -14.42 1.47
C HIS A 147 10.53 -13.97 1.41
N VAL A 148 10.26 -12.85 0.71
CA VAL A 148 8.90 -12.29 0.60
C VAL A 148 8.63 -11.94 -0.86
N ASP A 149 7.50 -12.44 -1.39
CA ASP A 149 7.07 -12.29 -2.77
C ASP A 149 6.41 -10.93 -3.08
N ILE A 150 6.77 -9.89 -2.34
CA ILE A 150 6.35 -8.50 -2.58
C ILE A 150 7.61 -7.64 -2.68
N PRO A 151 7.78 -6.83 -3.73
CA PRO A 151 8.94 -5.95 -3.85
C PRO A 151 8.89 -4.76 -2.91
N GLY A 152 10.06 -4.17 -2.64
CA GLY A 152 10.23 -2.91 -1.93
C GLY A 152 10.75 -3.01 -0.50
N ASP A 153 11.47 -1.98 -0.08
CA ASP A 153 12.08 -1.93 1.25
C ASP A 153 11.04 -1.91 2.38
N PHE A 154 9.86 -1.31 2.13
CA PHE A 154 8.75 -1.33 3.08
C PHE A 154 8.22 -2.76 3.36
N THR A 155 8.40 -3.70 2.42
CA THR A 155 8.05 -5.10 2.61
C THR A 155 8.91 -5.76 3.68
N VAL A 156 10.18 -5.35 3.81
CA VAL A 156 11.05 -5.81 4.90
C VAL A 156 10.45 -5.39 6.25
N TYR A 157 10.10 -4.11 6.43
CA TYR A 157 9.45 -3.64 7.66
C TYR A 157 8.11 -4.34 7.94
N ASN A 158 7.26 -4.49 6.93
CA ASN A 158 5.95 -5.13 7.09
C ASN A 158 6.11 -6.62 7.47
N SER A 159 7.05 -7.33 6.86
CA SER A 159 7.32 -8.73 7.18
C SER A 159 7.94 -8.89 8.57
N LEU A 160 8.84 -7.99 9.00
CA LEU A 160 9.38 -7.98 10.35
C LEU A 160 8.29 -7.78 11.41
N ALA A 161 7.35 -6.87 11.18
CA ALA A 161 6.19 -6.67 12.07
C ALA A 161 5.33 -7.95 12.16
N ALA A 162 5.06 -8.58 11.02
CA ALA A 162 4.28 -9.82 10.95
C ALA A 162 5.01 -11.00 11.63
N ILE A 163 6.31 -11.15 11.39
CA ILE A 163 7.17 -12.18 12.03
C ILE A 163 7.16 -11.99 13.55
N SER A 164 7.35 -10.75 14.03
CA SER A 164 7.32 -10.43 15.47
C SER A 164 5.98 -10.82 16.08
N LEU A 165 4.86 -10.46 15.44
CA LEU A 165 3.53 -10.85 15.89
C LEU A 165 3.35 -12.37 15.91
N CYS A 166 3.70 -13.07 14.82
CA CYS A 166 3.58 -14.52 14.70
C CYS A 166 4.38 -15.25 15.78
N ARG A 167 5.58 -14.76 16.11
CA ARG A 167 6.41 -15.30 17.19
C ARG A 167 5.71 -15.16 18.55
N HIS A 168 5.12 -14.02 18.87
CA HIS A 168 4.35 -13.82 20.10
C HIS A 168 3.11 -14.72 20.18
N MET A 169 2.50 -15.02 19.03
CA MET A 169 1.36 -15.94 18.93
C MET A 169 1.77 -17.42 18.95
N GLY A 170 3.08 -17.74 18.98
CA GLY A 170 3.58 -19.12 18.98
C GLY A 170 3.42 -19.84 17.63
N ILE A 171 3.27 -19.10 16.54
CA ILE A 171 3.20 -19.68 15.19
C ILE A 171 4.59 -20.18 14.80
N VAL A 172 4.67 -21.38 14.28
CA VAL A 172 5.93 -22.01 13.90
C VAL A 172 6.54 -21.32 12.68
N LYS A 173 7.86 -21.28 12.63
CA LYS A 173 8.65 -20.58 11.60
C LYS A 173 8.28 -21.02 10.19
N GLU A 174 8.08 -22.31 9.98
CA GLU A 174 7.79 -22.92 8.69
C GLU A 174 6.50 -22.38 8.08
N ASP A 175 5.46 -22.21 8.89
CA ASP A 175 4.18 -21.63 8.46
C ASP A 175 4.34 -20.14 8.10
N VAL A 176 5.13 -19.40 8.90
CA VAL A 176 5.41 -17.98 8.62
C VAL A 176 6.14 -17.82 7.30
N LEU A 177 7.21 -18.61 7.07
CA LEU A 177 7.99 -18.56 5.83
C LEU A 177 7.14 -18.99 4.61
N SER A 178 6.33 -20.03 4.76
CA SER A 178 5.41 -20.47 3.71
C SER A 178 4.41 -19.36 3.32
N ALA A 179 3.88 -18.66 4.31
CA ALA A 179 2.96 -17.55 4.06
C ALA A 179 3.65 -16.38 3.38
N LEU A 180 4.86 -15.99 3.81
CA LEU A 180 5.61 -14.87 3.24
C LEU A 180 6.05 -15.13 1.78
N ASN A 181 6.30 -16.39 1.42
CA ASN A 181 6.66 -16.81 0.05
C ASN A 181 5.46 -16.86 -0.91
N THR A 182 4.25 -16.66 -0.42
CA THR A 182 3.03 -16.76 -1.24
C THR A 182 2.09 -15.58 -1.06
N ILE A 183 2.47 -14.63 -0.18
CA ILE A 183 1.60 -13.51 0.12
C ILE A 183 1.44 -12.59 -1.09
N GLN A 184 0.20 -12.24 -1.38
CA GLN A 184 -0.16 -11.19 -2.33
C GLN A 184 -1.20 -10.29 -1.68
N VAL A 185 -1.07 -8.99 -1.94
CA VAL A 185 -2.07 -8.01 -1.51
C VAL A 185 -2.76 -7.46 -2.74
N LYS A 186 -4.05 -7.78 -2.92
CA LYS A 186 -4.82 -7.35 -4.08
C LYS A 186 -4.67 -5.84 -4.31
N GLY A 187 -4.16 -5.48 -5.50
CA GLY A 187 -3.98 -4.10 -5.92
C GLY A 187 -2.84 -3.33 -5.23
N ARG A 188 -1.90 -4.01 -4.61
CA ARG A 188 -0.69 -3.41 -4.00
C ARG A 188 0.54 -4.17 -4.45
N LEU A 189 1.29 -3.62 -5.40
CA LEU A 189 2.41 -4.29 -6.06
C LEU A 189 2.09 -5.74 -6.44
N GLU A 190 0.86 -5.97 -6.85
CA GLU A 190 0.34 -7.29 -7.18
C GLU A 190 0.89 -7.75 -8.53
N ILE A 191 1.75 -8.74 -8.52
CA ILE A 191 2.34 -9.28 -9.75
C ILE A 191 1.35 -10.24 -10.41
N ILE A 192 1.06 -9.98 -11.67
CA ILE A 192 0.17 -10.80 -12.51
C ILE A 192 1.02 -11.66 -13.46
N LYS A 193 0.81 -12.97 -13.41
CA LYS A 193 1.50 -13.90 -14.31
C LYS A 193 0.99 -13.73 -15.74
N THR A 194 1.91 -13.52 -16.67
CA THR A 194 1.65 -13.41 -18.11
C THR A 194 2.54 -14.40 -18.89
N PRO A 195 2.21 -14.72 -20.14
CA PRO A 195 3.05 -15.56 -20.98
C PRO A 195 4.36 -14.89 -21.43
N GLY A 196 4.49 -13.56 -21.25
CA GLY A 196 5.67 -12.80 -21.66
C GLY A 196 6.83 -12.86 -20.66
N ASP A 197 8.04 -12.54 -21.14
CA ASP A 197 9.26 -12.50 -20.32
C ASP A 197 9.45 -11.18 -19.55
N TYR A 198 8.39 -10.38 -19.41
CA TYR A 198 8.35 -9.14 -18.63
C TYR A 198 7.58 -9.35 -17.33
N THR A 199 7.73 -8.44 -16.38
CA THR A 199 6.92 -8.42 -15.18
C THR A 199 5.76 -7.45 -15.32
N LEU A 200 4.52 -7.89 -15.07
CA LEU A 200 3.33 -7.03 -15.05
C LEU A 200 2.80 -6.94 -13.64
N MET A 201 2.50 -5.73 -13.18
CA MET A 201 1.98 -5.51 -11.84
C MET A 201 0.85 -4.50 -11.81
N ILE A 202 -0.03 -4.65 -10.82
CA ILE A 202 -1.13 -3.74 -10.52
C ILE A 202 -0.86 -3.06 -9.18
N ASP A 203 -1.02 -1.73 -9.12
CA ASP A 203 -0.87 -0.96 -7.88
C ASP A 203 -1.94 0.15 -7.74
N TYR A 204 -2.24 0.52 -6.50
CA TYR A 204 -3.23 1.55 -6.17
C TYR A 204 -2.66 2.97 -6.13
N ALA A 205 -1.43 3.20 -6.54
CA ALA A 205 -0.81 4.53 -6.57
C ALA A 205 -1.64 5.50 -7.45
N HIS A 206 -2.38 6.40 -6.82
CA HIS A 206 -3.35 7.29 -7.46
C HIS A 206 -3.12 8.79 -7.16
N ASN A 207 -1.95 9.13 -6.63
CA ASN A 207 -1.46 10.50 -6.45
C ASN A 207 0.04 10.56 -6.74
N ALA A 208 0.59 11.76 -6.88
CA ALA A 208 1.97 11.98 -7.28
C ALA A 208 2.98 11.32 -6.31
N MET A 209 2.79 11.52 -5.01
CA MET A 209 3.70 10.98 -3.98
C MET A 209 3.73 9.45 -3.99
N SER A 210 2.57 8.79 -4.07
CA SER A 210 2.51 7.32 -4.13
C SER A 210 3.06 6.79 -5.45
N LEU A 211 2.85 7.48 -6.57
CA LEU A 211 3.40 7.09 -7.87
C LEU A 211 4.93 7.25 -7.90
N GLU A 212 5.45 8.33 -7.34
CA GLU A 212 6.90 8.55 -7.20
C GLU A 212 7.55 7.47 -6.34
N SER A 213 6.96 7.16 -5.19
CA SER A 213 7.42 6.09 -4.29
C SER A 213 7.43 4.74 -5.00
N LEU A 214 6.37 4.41 -5.74
CA LEU A 214 6.23 3.18 -6.53
C LEU A 214 7.34 3.08 -7.59
N LEU A 215 7.44 4.07 -8.46
CA LEU A 215 8.41 4.08 -9.57
C LEU A 215 9.85 4.05 -9.06
N THR A 216 10.16 4.82 -8.01
CA THR A 216 11.48 4.81 -7.36
C THR A 216 11.80 3.44 -6.74
N THR A 217 10.84 2.80 -6.13
CA THR A 217 11.00 1.45 -5.56
C THR A 217 11.28 0.44 -6.66
N ILE A 218 10.51 0.45 -7.76
CA ILE A 218 10.68 -0.48 -8.87
C ILE A 218 12.00 -0.22 -9.62
N ARG A 219 12.43 1.04 -9.74
CA ARG A 219 13.73 1.36 -10.37
C ARG A 219 14.93 0.70 -9.65
N LYS A 220 14.83 0.46 -8.35
CA LYS A 220 15.87 -0.25 -7.57
C LYS A 220 16.07 -1.72 -7.98
N TYR A 221 15.15 -2.30 -8.75
CA TYR A 221 15.25 -3.65 -9.33
C TYR A 221 15.96 -3.66 -10.68
N ASN A 222 16.52 -2.51 -11.12
CA ASN A 222 17.27 -2.36 -12.38
C ASN A 222 16.53 -2.89 -13.64
N PRO A 223 15.22 -2.57 -13.83
CA PRO A 223 14.51 -2.98 -15.03
C PRO A 223 15.17 -2.37 -16.27
N LYS A 224 15.03 -3.03 -17.42
CA LYS A 224 15.46 -2.45 -18.71
C LYS A 224 14.63 -1.22 -19.04
N LYS A 225 13.29 -1.35 -18.93
CA LYS A 225 12.32 -0.27 -19.09
C LYS A 225 11.20 -0.40 -18.07
N ILE A 226 10.66 0.74 -17.65
CA ILE A 226 9.42 0.83 -16.89
C ILE A 226 8.35 1.44 -17.79
N TYR A 227 7.29 0.69 -18.04
CA TYR A 227 6.03 1.16 -18.62
C TYR A 227 5.09 1.55 -17.48
N CYS A 228 4.72 2.81 -17.38
CA CYS A 228 3.79 3.30 -16.37
C CYS A 228 2.45 3.64 -17.02
N LEU A 229 1.46 2.78 -16.88
CA LEU A 229 0.10 3.00 -17.33
C LEU A 229 -0.75 3.53 -16.19
N PHE A 230 -1.38 4.70 -16.38
CA PHE A 230 -2.29 5.25 -15.41
C PHE A 230 -3.30 6.21 -16.04
N GLY A 231 -4.35 6.49 -15.29
CA GLY A 231 -5.30 7.55 -15.54
C GLY A 231 -5.62 8.30 -14.24
N CYS A 232 -6.42 9.35 -14.33
CA CYS A 232 -6.89 10.09 -13.16
C CYS A 232 -8.40 10.10 -13.08
N GLY A 233 -8.93 10.16 -11.85
CA GLY A 233 -10.36 10.30 -11.62
C GLY A 233 -10.89 11.70 -11.98
N GLY A 234 -12.08 11.74 -12.54
CA GLY A 234 -12.87 12.97 -12.72
C GLY A 234 -13.38 13.52 -11.39
N ASN A 235 -13.84 14.75 -11.38
CA ASN A 235 -14.34 15.47 -10.20
C ASN A 235 -13.30 15.51 -9.05
N ARG A 236 -12.03 15.64 -9.39
CA ARG A 236 -10.89 15.77 -8.48
C ARG A 236 -10.04 16.99 -8.83
N ALA A 237 -9.19 17.43 -7.90
CA ALA A 237 -8.29 18.56 -8.12
C ALA A 237 -7.40 18.33 -9.35
N LYS A 238 -7.39 19.26 -10.30
CA LYS A 238 -6.60 19.18 -11.53
C LYS A 238 -5.09 19.12 -11.27
N ALA A 239 -4.62 19.77 -10.19
CA ALA A 239 -3.22 19.73 -9.78
C ALA A 239 -2.69 18.30 -9.70
N ARG A 240 -3.46 17.35 -9.15
CA ARG A 240 -3.10 15.93 -9.08
C ARG A 240 -2.79 15.34 -10.46
N ARG A 241 -3.55 15.72 -11.50
CA ARG A 241 -3.36 15.24 -12.87
C ARG A 241 -2.01 15.69 -13.42
N TYR A 242 -1.70 16.98 -13.23
CA TYR A 242 -0.43 17.58 -13.66
C TYR A 242 0.76 16.94 -12.93
N GLU A 243 0.66 16.81 -11.61
CA GLU A 243 1.72 16.25 -10.78
C GLU A 243 1.99 14.78 -11.12
N MET A 244 0.95 13.94 -11.29
CA MET A 244 1.12 12.53 -11.68
C MET A 244 1.73 12.41 -13.08
N GLY A 245 1.31 13.23 -14.04
CA GLY A 245 1.89 13.28 -15.38
C GLY A 245 3.39 13.61 -15.34
N GLU A 246 3.76 14.63 -14.58
CA GLU A 246 5.16 15.05 -14.41
C GLU A 246 6.02 13.96 -13.74
N VAL A 247 5.52 13.32 -12.67
CA VAL A 247 6.22 12.24 -11.96
C VAL A 247 6.42 11.03 -12.87
N SER A 248 5.38 10.57 -13.58
CA SER A 248 5.51 9.44 -14.50
C SER A 248 6.50 9.73 -15.62
N SER A 249 6.40 10.90 -16.23
CA SER A 249 7.30 11.32 -17.32
C SER A 249 8.78 11.41 -16.90
N LYS A 250 9.05 11.73 -15.63
CA LYS A 250 10.42 11.79 -15.08
C LYS A 250 11.01 10.42 -14.73
N LEU A 251 10.18 9.48 -14.27
CA LEU A 251 10.66 8.26 -13.61
C LEU A 251 10.41 6.98 -14.41
N ALA A 252 9.42 6.97 -15.31
CA ALA A 252 9.19 5.87 -16.23
C ALA A 252 9.93 6.07 -17.56
N ASP A 253 10.20 4.98 -18.28
CA ASP A 253 10.79 5.03 -19.62
C ASP A 253 9.70 5.24 -20.68
N LEU A 254 8.45 4.81 -20.39
CA LEU A 254 7.28 5.10 -21.19
C LEU A 254 6.07 5.35 -20.31
N THR A 255 5.45 6.51 -20.44
CA THR A 255 4.17 6.84 -19.81
C THR A 255 3.02 6.49 -20.75
N VAL A 256 2.10 5.63 -20.31
CA VAL A 256 0.87 5.30 -21.07
C VAL A 256 -0.31 5.92 -20.36
N VAL A 257 -0.86 7.00 -20.94
CA VAL A 257 -1.97 7.75 -20.35
C VAL A 257 -3.30 7.20 -20.87
N THR A 258 -4.18 6.82 -19.94
CA THR A 258 -5.47 6.19 -20.26
C THR A 258 -6.60 6.72 -19.38
N SER A 259 -7.84 6.25 -19.60
CA SER A 259 -8.98 6.58 -18.71
C SER A 259 -8.91 5.78 -17.41
N ASP A 260 -9.40 6.40 -16.33
CA ASP A 260 -9.69 5.77 -15.04
C ASP A 260 -11.20 5.86 -14.76
N ASN A 261 -11.64 6.49 -13.70
CA ASN A 261 -13.03 6.81 -13.37
C ASN A 261 -13.37 8.24 -13.86
N PRO A 262 -13.82 8.46 -15.09
CA PRO A 262 -14.05 9.81 -15.59
C PRO A 262 -15.20 10.52 -14.87
N ARG A 263 -16.08 9.78 -14.21
CA ARG A 263 -17.27 10.31 -13.52
C ARG A 263 -18.11 11.22 -14.45
N ASN A 264 -18.15 12.52 -14.15
CA ASN A 264 -18.95 13.47 -14.93
C ASN A 264 -18.12 14.26 -15.97
N GLU A 265 -16.82 13.98 -16.08
CA GLU A 265 -15.93 14.65 -17.05
C GLU A 265 -15.73 13.77 -18.30
N GLU A 266 -15.38 14.40 -19.41
CA GLU A 266 -14.99 13.66 -20.61
C GLU A 266 -13.57 13.07 -20.43
N PRO A 267 -13.34 11.78 -20.75
CA PRO A 267 -12.04 11.13 -20.55
C PRO A 267 -10.88 11.89 -21.19
N MET A 268 -11.07 12.45 -22.39
CA MET A 268 -10.02 13.19 -23.08
C MET A 268 -9.64 14.50 -22.40
N ASP A 269 -10.56 15.16 -21.68
CA ASP A 269 -10.24 16.38 -20.94
C ASP A 269 -9.32 16.06 -19.76
N ILE A 270 -9.56 14.92 -19.07
CA ILE A 270 -8.71 14.45 -17.99
C ILE A 270 -7.33 14.07 -18.53
N ILE A 271 -7.27 13.34 -19.64
CA ILE A 271 -6.02 12.95 -20.31
C ILE A 271 -5.23 14.19 -20.72
N ASN A 272 -5.87 15.19 -21.33
CA ASN A 272 -5.21 16.44 -21.70
C ASN A 272 -4.63 17.18 -20.49
N ASP A 273 -5.32 17.19 -19.35
CA ASP A 273 -4.78 17.73 -18.11
C ASP A 273 -3.52 16.95 -17.65
N ILE A 274 -3.52 15.60 -17.74
CA ILE A 274 -2.33 14.78 -17.40
C ILE A 274 -1.15 15.14 -18.32
N LEU A 275 -1.41 15.30 -19.63
CA LEU A 275 -0.38 15.64 -20.63
C LEU A 275 0.31 16.98 -20.35
N ILE A 276 -0.37 17.95 -19.70
CA ILE A 276 0.27 19.19 -19.24
C ILE A 276 1.46 18.87 -18.30
N GLY A 277 1.30 17.89 -17.42
CA GLY A 277 2.38 17.44 -16.55
C GLY A 277 3.45 16.64 -17.29
N VAL A 278 3.04 15.73 -18.17
CA VAL A 278 3.96 14.90 -18.97
C VAL A 278 4.91 15.79 -19.79
N HIS A 279 4.39 16.84 -20.43
CA HIS A 279 5.19 17.75 -21.26
C HIS A 279 6.18 18.61 -20.47
N LYS A 280 6.10 18.69 -19.13
CA LYS A 280 7.10 19.39 -18.30
C LYS A 280 8.41 18.65 -18.18
N ALA A 281 8.41 17.35 -18.39
CA ALA A 281 9.57 16.49 -18.13
C ALA A 281 10.15 15.82 -19.39
N ASP A 282 9.58 16.10 -20.58
CA ASP A 282 10.04 15.61 -21.89
C ASP A 282 10.22 14.07 -22.00
N GLY A 283 9.51 13.28 -21.17
CA GLY A 283 9.55 11.82 -21.23
C GLY A 283 8.72 11.26 -22.38
N GLU A 284 9.02 10.04 -22.82
CA GLU A 284 8.25 9.34 -23.84
C GLU A 284 6.84 9.02 -23.31
N TYR A 285 5.82 9.22 -24.15
CA TYR A 285 4.45 8.89 -23.77
C TYR A 285 3.60 8.42 -24.95
N VAL A 286 2.54 7.70 -24.63
CA VAL A 286 1.46 7.30 -25.53
C VAL A 286 0.12 7.57 -24.85
N THR A 287 -0.87 7.98 -25.63
CA THR A 287 -2.24 8.21 -25.16
C THR A 287 -3.19 7.20 -25.79
N ILE A 288 -3.81 6.36 -24.96
CA ILE A 288 -4.78 5.36 -25.40
C ILE A 288 -5.96 5.44 -24.41
N PRO A 289 -7.08 6.10 -24.80
CA PRO A 289 -8.19 6.35 -23.88
C PRO A 289 -8.88 5.09 -23.36
N ASP A 290 -8.99 4.06 -24.18
CA ASP A 290 -9.52 2.77 -23.76
C ASP A 290 -8.49 2.02 -22.89
N ARG A 291 -8.86 1.65 -21.66
CA ARG A 291 -7.92 1.05 -20.71
C ARG A 291 -7.52 -0.37 -21.10
N LYS A 292 -8.42 -1.15 -21.70
CA LYS A 292 -8.09 -2.50 -22.18
C LYS A 292 -7.07 -2.44 -23.32
N GLU A 293 -7.29 -1.54 -24.27
CA GLU A 293 -6.34 -1.33 -25.38
C GLU A 293 -5.00 -0.77 -24.89
N ALA A 294 -5.01 0.08 -23.85
CA ALA A 294 -3.79 0.59 -23.24
C ALA A 294 -2.98 -0.52 -22.55
N ILE A 295 -3.66 -1.42 -21.81
CA ILE A 295 -3.03 -2.60 -21.18
C ILE A 295 -2.46 -3.53 -22.28
N LYS A 296 -3.25 -3.81 -23.30
CA LYS A 296 -2.83 -4.63 -24.43
C LYS A 296 -1.58 -4.06 -25.13
N TYR A 297 -1.57 -2.75 -25.38
CA TYR A 297 -0.40 -2.05 -25.91
C TYR A 297 0.85 -2.29 -25.07
N CYS A 298 0.76 -2.12 -23.74
CA CYS A 298 1.90 -2.39 -22.85
C CYS A 298 2.36 -3.84 -22.93
N MET A 299 1.44 -4.80 -22.91
CA MET A 299 1.75 -6.23 -22.96
C MET A 299 2.40 -6.65 -24.29
N GLU A 300 2.03 -6.03 -25.41
CA GLU A 300 2.58 -6.32 -26.75
C GLU A 300 3.96 -5.68 -26.99
N HIS A 301 4.29 -4.59 -26.29
CA HIS A 301 5.53 -3.82 -26.48
C HIS A 301 6.59 -4.08 -25.41
N ALA A 302 6.20 -4.65 -24.27
CA ALA A 302 7.14 -5.01 -23.20
C ALA A 302 7.91 -6.29 -23.56
N GLY A 303 9.20 -6.29 -23.29
CA GLY A 303 10.11 -7.41 -23.55
C GLY A 303 10.84 -7.90 -22.30
N ALA A 304 11.73 -8.85 -22.49
CA ALA A 304 12.49 -9.47 -21.40
C ALA A 304 13.24 -8.44 -20.55
N GLY A 305 12.95 -8.44 -19.26
CA GLY A 305 13.54 -7.51 -18.27
C GLY A 305 12.83 -6.18 -18.14
N ASP A 306 11.72 -5.96 -18.86
CA ASP A 306 10.86 -4.79 -18.68
C ASP A 306 9.87 -5.01 -17.54
N ILE A 307 9.41 -3.91 -16.95
CA ILE A 307 8.35 -3.92 -15.93
C ILE A 307 7.19 -3.03 -16.40
N VAL A 308 6.00 -3.62 -16.47
CA VAL A 308 4.74 -2.92 -16.77
C VAL A 308 3.99 -2.68 -15.46
N ILE A 309 3.66 -1.43 -15.19
CA ILE A 309 2.94 -1.01 -13.98
C ILE A 309 1.58 -0.44 -14.39
N LEU A 310 0.50 -1.08 -13.92
CA LEU A 310 -0.87 -0.57 -14.03
C LEU A 310 -1.19 0.15 -12.72
N ALA A 311 -1.10 1.49 -12.74
CA ALA A 311 -1.28 2.31 -11.54
C ALA A 311 -2.67 2.94 -11.47
N GLY A 312 -3.14 3.16 -10.24
CA GLY A 312 -4.34 3.93 -9.92
C GLY A 312 -5.53 3.11 -9.48
N LYS A 313 -5.84 2.01 -10.18
CA LYS A 313 -7.04 1.17 -9.91
C LYS A 313 -6.83 0.20 -8.74
N GLY A 314 -5.68 -0.44 -8.69
CA GLY A 314 -5.36 -1.40 -7.65
C GLY A 314 -6.42 -2.49 -7.47
N HIS A 315 -7.15 -2.46 -6.36
CA HIS A 315 -8.19 -3.43 -6.04
C HIS A 315 -9.57 -3.09 -6.59
N GLU A 316 -9.76 -1.91 -7.22
CA GLU A 316 -11.04 -1.53 -7.80
C GLU A 316 -11.41 -2.44 -8.98
N ASP A 317 -12.65 -2.89 -9.00
CA ASP A 317 -13.24 -3.77 -10.01
C ASP A 317 -14.30 -3.08 -10.87
N TYR A 318 -14.26 -1.75 -10.91
CA TYR A 318 -15.24 -0.95 -11.65
C TYR A 318 -14.63 0.29 -12.31
N GLN A 319 -15.31 0.79 -13.32
CA GLN A 319 -15.15 2.14 -13.88
C GLN A 319 -16.44 2.94 -13.64
N GLU A 320 -16.31 4.14 -13.04
CA GLU A 320 -17.44 5.03 -12.78
C GLU A 320 -17.59 6.04 -13.90
N ILE A 321 -18.71 5.97 -14.64
CA ILE A 321 -19.07 6.89 -15.74
C ILE A 321 -20.46 7.47 -15.46
N LYS A 322 -20.58 8.80 -15.35
CA LYS A 322 -21.86 9.53 -15.11
C LYS A 322 -22.67 8.96 -13.95
N GLY A 323 -21.96 8.60 -12.84
CA GLY A 323 -22.56 8.06 -11.64
C GLY A 323 -22.95 6.57 -11.70
N VAL A 324 -22.67 5.89 -12.81
CA VAL A 324 -22.90 4.46 -12.97
C VAL A 324 -21.55 3.71 -12.87
N LYS A 325 -21.50 2.68 -12.06
CA LYS A 325 -20.35 1.78 -11.96
C LYS A 325 -20.51 0.63 -12.96
N HIS A 326 -19.59 0.55 -13.90
CA HIS A 326 -19.46 -0.55 -14.85
C HIS A 326 -18.36 -1.49 -14.35
N HIS A 327 -18.60 -2.79 -14.40
CA HIS A 327 -17.57 -3.76 -14.04
C HIS A 327 -16.34 -3.60 -14.92
N MET A 328 -15.17 -3.48 -14.33
CA MET A 328 -13.87 -3.40 -14.99
C MET A 328 -12.77 -3.74 -13.97
N ASP A 329 -12.42 -5.00 -13.86
CA ASP A 329 -11.24 -5.45 -13.12
C ASP A 329 -10.06 -5.61 -14.10
N GLU A 330 -8.92 -5.02 -13.81
CA GLU A 330 -7.73 -5.11 -14.68
C GLU A 330 -7.24 -6.55 -14.85
N ARG A 331 -7.49 -7.42 -13.86
CA ARG A 331 -7.15 -8.85 -13.94
C ARG A 331 -7.97 -9.56 -14.98
N ASP A 332 -9.27 -9.24 -15.07
CA ASP A 332 -10.16 -9.77 -16.08
C ASP A 332 -9.74 -9.29 -17.48
N LEU A 333 -9.42 -7.98 -17.60
CA LEU A 333 -8.92 -7.41 -18.87
C LEU A 333 -7.62 -8.08 -19.34
N ILE A 334 -6.68 -8.30 -18.42
CA ILE A 334 -5.40 -9.00 -18.73
C ILE A 334 -5.68 -10.42 -19.21
N GLN A 335 -6.57 -11.14 -18.52
CA GLN A 335 -6.93 -12.51 -18.90
C GLN A 335 -7.60 -12.56 -20.27
N GLU A 336 -8.51 -11.64 -20.57
CA GLU A 336 -9.15 -11.52 -21.90
C GLU A 336 -8.13 -11.24 -23.00
N ILE A 337 -7.14 -10.36 -22.75
CA ILE A 337 -6.06 -10.07 -23.70
C ILE A 337 -5.20 -11.31 -23.96
N ILE A 338 -4.85 -12.06 -22.90
CA ILE A 338 -4.07 -13.32 -23.05
C ILE A 338 -4.84 -14.35 -23.87
N GLU A 339 -6.16 -14.43 -23.70
CA GLU A 339 -7.02 -15.36 -24.43
C GLU A 339 -7.40 -14.89 -25.84
N GLY A 340 -7.00 -13.67 -26.23
CA GLY A 340 -7.31 -13.08 -27.55
C GLY A 340 -8.78 -12.67 -27.71
N ARG A 341 -9.45 -12.34 -26.62
CA ARG A 341 -10.85 -11.91 -26.57
C ARG A 341 -11.02 -10.40 -26.43
#